data_e6b94a3050d9e6d8f162b0c36f303558
#
_entry.id   e6b94a3050d9e6d8f162b0c36f303558
#
_cell.length_a   1.000
_cell.length_b   1.000
_cell.length_c   1.000
_cell.angle_alpha   90.00
_cell.angle_beta   90.00
_cell.angle_gamma   90.00
#
_symmetry.space_group_name_H-M   'P 1'
#
loop_
_entity.id
_entity.type
_entity.pdbx_description
1 polymer ?
#
loop_
_entity_poly.entity_id
_entity_poly.type
_entity_poly.pdbx_seq_one_letter_code
_entity_poly.pdbx_strand_id
1 'polypeptide(L)'
;VVASGYLTQPPRYLGTADGLSYRLARYRQIRADIITDGMSAPQGGIAAALLIGDRRHVDDATYDMFRFSGLAHLLAISGLHMGLLCFGVIGFARGVMAIMPGVAVRLPVHKYAALTGLMAAALYVVLSGASITASRAFLMAVLIILAILSDRLALTLRNVAIAALVLLAVNPLALFTAGFQMSFAATAALVIRFENYAGGPRSGWRLWRWFRELVIASVIASLATLPFTAQHFGLVTPWGVVANLIGIPLTGLWIMPAGLTVLATQLLPV
;
A
#
# COMPACT_ATOMS: atom_id res chain seq x y z
N VAL A 1 -4.04 12.36 -15.66
CA VAL A 1 -3.72 11.81 -16.98
C VAL A 1 -2.31 12.27 -17.30
N VAL A 2 -1.33 11.37 -17.21
CA VAL A 2 0.01 11.66 -17.74
C VAL A 2 -0.09 11.40 -19.24
N ALA A 3 -0.13 12.47 -20.01
CA ALA A 3 -0.02 12.37 -21.44
C ALA A 3 1.42 11.97 -21.77
N SER A 4 1.65 10.80 -22.30
CA SER A 4 2.91 10.43 -22.94
C SER A 4 2.91 10.97 -24.36
N GLY A 5 3.83 11.87 -24.66
CA GLY A 5 4.01 12.44 -25.99
C GLY A 5 5.50 12.55 -26.33
N TYR A 6 5.83 12.47 -27.61
CA TYR A 6 7.18 12.75 -28.07
C TYR A 6 7.38 14.27 -28.17
N LEU A 7 8.46 14.78 -27.58
CA LEU A 7 8.83 16.18 -27.72
C LEU A 7 9.33 16.42 -29.15
N THR A 8 8.56 17.19 -29.92
CA THR A 8 8.94 17.64 -31.27
C THR A 8 9.81 18.90 -31.27
N GLN A 9 9.94 19.56 -30.11
CA GLN A 9 10.77 20.73 -29.89
C GLN A 9 11.53 20.58 -28.56
N PRO A 10 12.72 21.21 -28.42
CA PRO A 10 13.45 21.19 -27.17
C PRO A 10 12.59 21.82 -26.05
N PRO A 11 12.67 21.28 -24.80
CA PRO A 11 11.86 21.78 -23.71
C PRO A 11 12.15 23.25 -23.44
N ARG A 12 11.12 24.11 -23.46
CA ARG A 12 11.25 25.50 -23.13
C ARG A 12 11.15 25.70 -21.62
N TYR A 13 12.14 26.36 -21.04
CA TYR A 13 12.08 26.72 -19.62
C TYR A 13 10.96 27.75 -19.39
N LEU A 14 9.94 27.36 -18.62
CA LEU A 14 8.78 28.21 -18.34
C LEU A 14 8.87 28.96 -17.00
N GLY A 15 9.99 28.86 -16.29
CA GLY A 15 10.22 29.46 -14.98
C GLY A 15 10.28 28.45 -13.83
N THR A 16 10.61 28.90 -12.61
CA THR A 16 10.61 28.09 -11.39
C THR A 16 9.19 27.84 -10.93
N ALA A 17 8.81 26.57 -10.78
CA ALA A 17 7.54 26.23 -10.15
C ALA A 17 7.69 26.33 -8.63
N ASP A 18 7.14 27.40 -8.03
CA ASP A 18 7.23 27.67 -6.58
C ASP A 18 5.99 27.19 -5.78
N GLY A 19 5.31 26.17 -6.28
CA GLY A 19 4.13 25.60 -5.60
C GLY A 19 4.47 24.53 -4.56
N LEU A 20 3.57 24.30 -3.60
CA LEU A 20 3.68 23.23 -2.60
C LEU A 20 3.92 21.86 -3.25
N SER A 21 3.28 21.59 -4.38
CA SER A 21 3.45 20.37 -5.17
C SER A 21 4.89 20.18 -5.66
N TYR A 22 5.54 21.27 -6.10
CA TYR A 22 6.95 21.25 -6.52
C TYR A 22 7.89 20.98 -5.33
N ARG A 23 7.65 21.65 -4.20
CA ARG A 23 8.44 21.45 -2.97
C ARG A 23 8.36 20.01 -2.48
N LEU A 24 7.17 19.41 -2.50
CA LEU A 24 6.95 18.01 -2.15
C LEU A 24 7.63 17.06 -3.14
N ALA A 25 7.52 17.33 -4.44
CA ALA A 25 8.18 16.53 -5.47
C ALA A 25 9.71 16.57 -5.32
N ARG A 26 10.27 17.77 -5.09
CA ARG A 26 11.71 17.95 -4.84
C ARG A 26 12.16 17.25 -3.55
N TYR A 27 11.39 17.38 -2.48
CA TYR A 27 11.67 16.67 -1.22
C TYR A 27 11.74 15.16 -1.43
N ARG A 28 10.76 14.58 -2.13
CA ARG A 28 10.74 13.15 -2.45
C ARG A 28 11.95 12.75 -3.29
N GLN A 29 12.32 13.57 -4.27
CA GLN A 29 13.47 13.31 -5.11
C GLN A 29 14.76 13.27 -4.29
N ILE A 30 15.00 14.26 -3.43
CA ILE A 30 16.18 14.31 -2.55
C ILE A 30 16.20 13.08 -1.63
N ARG A 31 15.05 12.65 -1.07
CA ARG A 31 15.00 11.47 -0.22
C ARG A 31 15.23 10.16 -0.98
N ALA A 32 14.74 10.06 -2.20
CA ALA A 32 15.04 8.92 -3.07
C ALA A 32 16.53 8.83 -3.35
N ASP A 33 17.17 9.95 -3.72
CA ASP A 33 18.59 10.02 -4.01
C ASP A 33 19.43 9.63 -2.77
N ILE A 34 19.09 10.12 -1.58
CA ILE A 34 19.76 9.73 -0.31
C ILE A 34 19.65 8.21 -0.05
N ILE A 35 18.48 7.63 -0.30
CA ILE A 35 18.28 6.17 -0.12
C ILE A 35 19.14 5.39 -1.13
N THR A 36 19.16 5.85 -2.39
CA THR A 36 19.91 5.17 -3.44
C THR A 36 21.42 5.31 -3.26
N ASP A 37 21.90 6.46 -2.85
CA ASP A 37 23.35 6.70 -2.61
C ASP A 37 23.86 5.92 -1.39
N GLY A 38 22.99 5.65 -0.42
CA GLY A 38 23.32 4.87 0.78
C GLY A 38 23.33 3.35 0.58
N MET A 39 22.96 2.87 -0.60
CA MET A 39 22.83 1.43 -0.89
C MET A 39 23.44 1.09 -2.25
N SER A 40 23.84 -0.19 -2.43
CA SER A 40 24.23 -0.68 -3.75
C SER A 40 23.02 -0.76 -4.70
N ALA A 41 23.25 -0.53 -5.99
CA ALA A 41 22.24 -0.85 -7.01
C ALA A 41 22.17 -2.39 -7.19
N PRO A 42 20.97 -3.02 -7.35
CA PRO A 42 19.63 -2.43 -7.49
C PRO A 42 18.88 -2.21 -6.17
N GLN A 43 19.48 -2.52 -5.01
CA GLN A 43 18.82 -2.48 -3.70
C GLN A 43 18.28 -1.09 -3.35
N GLY A 44 19.06 -0.03 -3.63
CA GLY A 44 18.65 1.35 -3.42
C GLY A 44 17.42 1.73 -4.23
N GLY A 45 17.35 1.33 -5.49
CA GLY A 45 16.19 1.55 -6.36
C GLY A 45 14.94 0.84 -5.85
N ILE A 46 15.07 -0.41 -5.39
CA ILE A 46 13.96 -1.17 -4.78
C ILE A 46 13.51 -0.49 -3.49
N ALA A 47 14.43 -0.06 -2.62
CA ALA A 47 14.11 0.62 -1.37
C ALA A 47 13.37 1.94 -1.62
N ALA A 48 13.82 2.77 -2.56
CA ALA A 48 13.17 4.02 -2.94
C ALA A 48 11.74 3.77 -3.49
N ALA A 49 11.57 2.73 -4.31
CA ALA A 49 10.26 2.34 -4.83
C ALA A 49 9.29 1.90 -3.71
N LEU A 50 9.76 1.09 -2.76
CA LEU A 50 8.95 0.57 -1.66
C LEU A 50 8.58 1.64 -0.63
N LEU A 51 9.52 2.55 -0.28
CA LEU A 51 9.35 3.49 0.83
C LEU A 51 8.70 4.80 0.39
N ILE A 52 9.09 5.33 -0.77
CA ILE A 52 8.68 6.65 -1.26
C ILE A 52 7.80 6.54 -2.52
N GLY A 53 7.74 5.36 -3.15
CA GLY A 53 7.04 5.15 -4.42
C GLY A 53 7.80 5.69 -5.62
N ASP A 54 9.10 5.93 -5.49
CA ASP A 54 9.94 6.42 -6.57
C ASP A 54 10.64 5.26 -7.29
N ARG A 55 10.24 5.01 -8.54
CA ARG A 55 10.74 3.90 -9.36
C ARG A 55 11.81 4.31 -10.36
N ARG A 56 12.23 5.56 -10.39
CA ARG A 56 13.20 6.07 -11.37
C ARG A 56 14.56 5.37 -11.31
N HIS A 57 14.88 4.82 -10.14
CA HIS A 57 16.14 4.13 -9.88
C HIS A 57 16.01 2.59 -9.97
N VAL A 58 14.86 2.08 -10.39
CA VAL A 58 14.68 0.65 -10.67
C VAL A 58 15.00 0.45 -12.14
N ASP A 59 16.06 -0.29 -12.44
CA ASP A 59 16.45 -0.65 -13.79
C ASP A 59 15.47 -1.65 -14.42
N ASP A 60 15.42 -1.68 -15.75
CA ASP A 60 14.47 -2.52 -16.49
C ASP A 60 14.65 -4.02 -16.18
N ALA A 61 15.89 -4.47 -16.00
CA ALA A 61 16.17 -5.87 -15.67
C ALA A 61 15.60 -6.26 -14.30
N THR A 62 15.76 -5.39 -13.29
CA THR A 62 15.16 -5.58 -11.97
C THR A 62 13.64 -5.52 -12.04
N TYR A 63 13.08 -4.55 -12.78
CA TYR A 63 11.63 -4.47 -12.96
C TYR A 63 11.06 -5.72 -13.62
N ASP A 64 11.71 -6.24 -14.65
CA ASP A 64 11.29 -7.48 -15.34
C ASP A 64 11.39 -8.71 -14.43
N MET A 65 12.42 -8.82 -13.59
CA MET A 65 12.48 -9.89 -12.58
C MET A 65 11.28 -9.87 -11.63
N PHE A 66 10.89 -8.70 -11.13
CA PHE A 66 9.69 -8.55 -10.30
C PHE A 66 8.40 -8.83 -11.06
N ARG A 67 8.35 -8.46 -12.34
CA ARG A 67 7.19 -8.69 -13.20
C ARG A 67 7.00 -10.18 -13.49
N PHE A 68 8.05 -10.89 -13.89
CA PHE A 68 7.98 -12.32 -14.21
C PHE A 68 7.79 -13.21 -12.97
N SER A 69 8.28 -12.78 -11.81
CA SER A 69 8.01 -13.46 -10.54
C SER A 69 6.59 -13.22 -10.00
N GLY A 70 5.83 -12.27 -10.55
CA GLY A 70 4.52 -11.87 -10.04
C GLY A 70 4.56 -10.90 -8.85
N LEU A 71 5.75 -10.37 -8.52
CA LEU A 71 5.98 -9.45 -7.40
C LEU A 71 5.95 -7.97 -7.81
N ALA A 72 5.69 -7.63 -9.09
CA ALA A 72 5.69 -6.24 -9.56
C ALA A 72 4.76 -5.31 -8.74
N HIS A 73 3.69 -5.86 -8.17
CA HIS A 73 2.78 -5.13 -7.30
C HIS A 73 3.42 -4.66 -5.98
N LEU A 74 4.51 -5.30 -5.52
CA LEU A 74 5.26 -4.87 -4.34
C LEU A 74 6.07 -3.60 -4.62
N LEU A 75 6.59 -3.41 -5.85
CA LEU A 75 7.30 -2.18 -6.25
C LEU A 75 6.37 -0.94 -6.34
N ALA A 76 5.07 -1.14 -6.21
CA ALA A 76 4.11 -0.05 -6.05
C ALA A 76 3.71 0.07 -4.59
N ILE A 77 3.51 1.29 -4.11
CA ILE A 77 2.85 1.47 -2.82
C ILE A 77 1.47 0.86 -2.90
N SER A 78 1.28 -0.23 -2.17
CA SER A 78 0.11 -1.09 -2.22
C SER A 78 -0.76 -0.95 -0.97
N GLY A 79 -1.93 -1.59 -0.98
CA GLY A 79 -2.77 -1.72 0.20
C GLY A 79 -2.06 -2.38 1.39
N LEU A 80 -1.11 -3.30 1.12
CA LEU A 80 -0.28 -3.92 2.16
C LEU A 80 0.59 -2.87 2.87
N HIS A 81 1.30 -2.03 2.14
CA HIS A 81 2.14 -0.97 2.70
C HIS A 81 1.33 0.02 3.54
N MET A 82 0.19 0.46 3.00
CA MET A 82 -0.74 1.35 3.70
C MET A 82 -1.33 0.70 4.96
N GLY A 83 -1.71 -0.58 4.85
CA GLY A 83 -2.24 -1.35 5.98
C GLY A 83 -1.20 -1.53 7.09
N LEU A 84 0.04 -1.90 6.74
CA LEU A 84 1.13 -2.07 7.71
C LEU A 84 1.44 -0.78 8.45
N LEU A 85 1.54 0.34 7.73
CA LEU A 85 1.74 1.65 8.35
C LEU A 85 0.57 1.99 9.27
N CYS A 86 -0.65 1.92 8.77
CA CYS A 86 -1.85 2.30 9.50
C CYS A 86 -2.03 1.45 10.76
N PHE A 87 -2.02 0.12 10.63
CA PHE A 87 -2.19 -0.80 11.76
C PHE A 87 -0.99 -0.78 12.71
N GLY A 88 0.23 -0.58 12.21
CA GLY A 88 1.42 -0.41 13.03
C GLY A 88 1.31 0.83 13.93
N VAL A 89 0.92 1.98 13.36
CA VAL A 89 0.71 3.22 14.12
C VAL A 89 -0.46 3.09 15.10
N ILE A 90 -1.58 2.46 14.69
CA ILE A 90 -2.72 2.18 15.57
C ILE A 90 -2.26 1.31 16.75
N GLY A 91 -1.52 0.23 16.48
CA GLY A 91 -1.01 -0.68 17.50
C GLY A 91 -0.07 0.02 18.47
N PHE A 92 0.86 0.82 17.97
CA PHE A 92 1.77 1.62 18.76
C PHE A 92 1.03 2.64 19.64
N ALA A 93 0.11 3.42 19.05
CA ALA A 93 -0.67 4.41 19.77
C ALA A 93 -1.54 3.76 20.89
N ARG A 94 -2.16 2.61 20.60
CA ARG A 94 -2.89 1.84 21.61
C ARG A 94 -1.99 1.36 22.74
N GLY A 95 -0.80 0.87 22.40
CA GLY A 95 0.19 0.45 23.41
C GLY A 95 0.60 1.59 24.32
N VAL A 96 0.94 2.75 23.75
CA VAL A 96 1.29 3.96 24.52
C VAL A 96 0.13 4.42 25.41
N MET A 97 -1.09 4.50 24.87
CA MET A 97 -2.27 4.92 25.64
C MET A 97 -2.64 3.91 26.74
N ALA A 98 -2.38 2.62 26.53
CA ALA A 98 -2.66 1.57 27.52
C ALA A 98 -1.73 1.65 28.75
N ILE A 99 -0.52 2.17 28.59
CA ILE A 99 0.45 2.37 29.69
C ILE A 99 0.05 3.57 30.57
N MET A 100 -0.85 4.45 30.10
CA MET A 100 -1.32 5.64 30.81
C MET A 100 -2.68 5.36 31.49
N PRO A 101 -2.75 4.96 32.78
CA PRO A 101 -3.99 4.48 33.41
C PRO A 101 -5.16 5.46 33.31
N GLY A 102 -4.89 6.77 33.45
CA GLY A 102 -5.91 7.82 33.38
C GLY A 102 -6.51 7.99 31.97
N VAL A 103 -5.74 7.69 30.92
CA VAL A 103 -6.16 7.77 29.52
C VAL A 103 -6.96 6.53 29.14
N ALA A 104 -6.46 5.34 29.52
CA ALA A 104 -7.07 4.08 29.19
C ALA A 104 -8.50 3.92 29.73
N VAL A 105 -8.80 4.52 30.90
CA VAL A 105 -10.12 4.43 31.53
C VAL A 105 -11.08 5.50 31.02
N ARG A 106 -10.58 6.69 30.67
CA ARG A 106 -11.43 7.87 30.36
C ARG A 106 -11.72 8.05 28.88
N LEU A 107 -10.88 7.52 28.01
CA LEU A 107 -10.99 7.76 26.55
C LEU A 107 -11.24 6.47 25.78
N PRO A 108 -12.01 6.51 24.68
CA PRO A 108 -12.14 5.39 23.76
C PRO A 108 -10.84 5.21 22.95
N VAL A 109 -9.84 4.57 23.57
CA VAL A 109 -8.48 4.39 23.04
C VAL A 109 -8.45 3.89 21.60
N HIS A 110 -9.38 2.97 21.23
CA HIS A 110 -9.46 2.43 19.87
C HIS A 110 -9.79 3.49 18.83
N LYS A 111 -10.62 4.50 19.16
CA LYS A 111 -11.00 5.59 18.25
C LYS A 111 -9.88 6.60 18.07
N TYR A 112 -9.24 6.99 19.15
CA TYR A 112 -8.09 7.91 19.07
C TYR A 112 -6.90 7.27 18.33
N ALA A 113 -6.60 6.01 18.63
CA ALA A 113 -5.56 5.27 17.90
C ALA A 113 -5.91 5.12 16.41
N ALA A 114 -7.18 4.91 16.05
CA ALA A 114 -7.61 4.86 14.66
C ALA A 114 -7.38 6.21 13.93
N LEU A 115 -7.63 7.33 14.62
CA LEU A 115 -7.34 8.66 14.07
C LEU A 115 -5.84 8.89 13.84
N THR A 116 -4.97 8.46 14.77
CA THR A 116 -3.50 8.55 14.55
C THR A 116 -3.06 7.73 13.34
N GLY A 117 -3.61 6.53 13.17
CA GLY A 117 -3.36 5.71 11.97
C GLY A 117 -3.82 6.38 10.68
N LEU A 118 -4.98 7.05 10.69
CA LEU A 118 -5.48 7.80 9.54
C LEU A 118 -4.56 8.98 9.18
N MET A 119 -4.11 9.73 10.19
CA MET A 119 -3.16 10.84 9.98
C MET A 119 -1.84 10.34 9.39
N ALA A 120 -1.30 9.24 9.91
CA ALA A 120 -0.08 8.62 9.37
C ALA A 120 -0.28 8.16 7.92
N ALA A 121 -1.41 7.55 7.59
CA ALA A 121 -1.76 7.14 6.25
C ALA A 121 -1.90 8.34 5.29
N ALA A 122 -2.53 9.43 5.72
CA ALA A 122 -2.66 10.66 4.94
C ALA A 122 -1.27 11.29 4.65
N LEU A 123 -0.43 11.38 5.67
CA LEU A 123 0.94 11.87 5.52
C LEU A 123 1.73 10.98 4.53
N TYR A 124 1.62 9.68 4.65
CA TYR A 124 2.32 8.74 3.78
C TYR A 124 1.86 8.84 2.32
N VAL A 125 0.57 9.04 2.04
CA VAL A 125 0.09 9.30 0.67
C VAL A 125 0.73 10.56 0.09
N VAL A 126 0.81 11.63 0.86
CA VAL A 126 1.45 12.88 0.42
C VAL A 126 2.94 12.66 0.15
N LEU A 127 3.65 12.01 1.07
CA LEU A 127 5.07 11.69 0.94
C LEU A 127 5.35 10.74 -0.24
N SER A 128 4.43 9.82 -0.53
CA SER A 128 4.54 8.87 -1.65
C SER A 128 4.11 9.45 -3.00
N GLY A 129 3.70 10.71 -3.04
CA GLY A 129 3.31 11.43 -4.27
C GLY A 129 1.92 11.11 -4.77
N ALA A 130 1.04 10.67 -3.88
CA ALA A 130 -0.37 10.43 -4.17
C ALA A 130 -0.60 9.58 -5.44
N SER A 131 0.24 8.55 -5.63
CA SER A 131 0.06 7.64 -6.77
C SER A 131 -1.36 7.05 -6.75
N ILE A 132 -1.90 6.69 -7.90
CA ILE A 132 -3.26 6.14 -8.02
C ILE A 132 -3.45 4.92 -7.10
N THR A 133 -2.43 4.07 -6.97
CA THR A 133 -2.45 2.90 -6.09
C THR A 133 -2.47 3.29 -4.61
N ALA A 134 -1.65 4.25 -4.20
CA ALA A 134 -1.60 4.73 -2.82
C ALA A 134 -2.91 5.46 -2.44
N SER A 135 -3.46 6.28 -3.34
CA SER A 135 -4.72 6.99 -3.11
C SER A 135 -5.91 6.05 -2.91
N ARG A 136 -5.98 4.95 -3.68
CA ARG A 136 -7.01 3.91 -3.48
C ARG A 136 -6.84 3.20 -2.13
N ALA A 137 -5.61 2.81 -1.79
CA ALA A 137 -5.33 2.16 -0.51
C ALA A 137 -5.68 3.08 0.67
N PHE A 138 -5.40 4.38 0.54
CA PHE A 138 -5.77 5.39 1.52
C PHE A 138 -7.29 5.52 1.66
N LEU A 139 -8.04 5.60 0.54
CA LEU A 139 -9.49 5.68 0.60
C LEU A 139 -10.10 4.45 1.30
N MET A 140 -9.58 3.26 1.03
CA MET A 140 -10.01 2.05 1.74
C MET A 140 -9.68 2.14 3.25
N ALA A 141 -8.50 2.66 3.61
CA ALA A 141 -8.14 2.88 5.02
C ALA A 141 -9.08 3.89 5.69
N VAL A 142 -9.44 4.98 5.00
CA VAL A 142 -10.44 5.97 5.49
C VAL A 142 -11.77 5.28 5.81
N LEU A 143 -12.29 4.45 4.89
CA LEU A 143 -13.57 3.77 5.09
C LEU A 143 -13.52 2.74 6.22
N ILE A 144 -12.40 2.01 6.36
CA ILE A 144 -12.17 1.09 7.48
C ILE A 144 -12.16 1.86 8.80
N ILE A 145 -11.48 2.99 8.86
CA ILE A 145 -11.38 3.80 10.07
C ILE A 145 -12.73 4.45 10.40
N LEU A 146 -13.46 4.95 9.41
CA LEU A 146 -14.83 5.45 9.61
C LEU A 146 -15.76 4.37 10.15
N ALA A 147 -15.64 3.12 9.68
CA ALA A 147 -16.39 2.00 10.23
C ALA A 147 -16.01 1.74 11.70
N ILE A 148 -14.71 1.76 12.06
CA ILE A 148 -14.23 1.63 13.43
C ILE A 148 -14.78 2.76 14.31
N LEU A 149 -14.73 4.01 13.84
CA LEU A 149 -15.24 5.16 14.57
C LEU A 149 -16.75 5.10 14.80
N SER A 150 -17.46 4.46 13.86
CA SER A 150 -18.92 4.25 13.91
C SER A 150 -19.31 2.93 14.60
N ASP A 151 -18.35 2.22 15.20
CA ASP A 151 -18.54 0.91 15.86
C ASP A 151 -19.22 -0.13 14.93
N ARG A 152 -18.85 -0.10 13.62
CA ARG A 152 -19.37 -1.00 12.58
C ARG A 152 -18.28 -1.96 12.08
N LEU A 153 -18.71 -3.06 11.47
CA LEU A 153 -17.81 -4.00 10.80
C LEU A 153 -17.07 -3.27 9.65
N ALA A 154 -15.75 -3.28 9.73
CA ALA A 154 -14.90 -2.53 8.81
C ALA A 154 -14.69 -3.23 7.46
N LEU A 155 -14.52 -4.57 7.47
CA LEU A 155 -14.24 -5.38 6.29
C LEU A 155 -15.53 -6.06 5.80
N THR A 156 -16.29 -5.37 4.94
CA THR A 156 -17.50 -5.87 4.32
C THR A 156 -17.53 -5.57 2.83
N LEU A 157 -18.19 -6.40 2.03
CA LEU A 157 -18.42 -6.14 0.61
C LEU A 157 -19.11 -4.80 0.37
N ARG A 158 -20.00 -4.40 1.27
CA ARG A 158 -20.65 -3.09 1.21
C ARG A 158 -19.62 -1.96 1.25
N ASN A 159 -18.63 -2.02 2.14
CA ASN A 159 -17.60 -1.00 2.25
C ASN A 159 -16.67 -0.99 1.02
N VAL A 160 -16.38 -2.16 0.45
CA VAL A 160 -15.64 -2.27 -0.82
C VAL A 160 -16.43 -1.62 -1.96
N ALA A 161 -17.73 -1.87 -2.05
CA ALA A 161 -18.60 -1.24 -3.06
C ALA A 161 -18.69 0.28 -2.88
N ILE A 162 -18.82 0.79 -1.65
CA ILE A 162 -18.80 2.23 -1.36
C ILE A 162 -17.47 2.85 -1.80
N ALA A 163 -16.33 2.19 -1.52
CA ALA A 163 -15.02 2.66 -1.96
C ALA A 163 -14.93 2.75 -3.49
N ALA A 164 -15.44 1.73 -4.19
CA ALA A 164 -15.47 1.72 -5.64
C ALA A 164 -16.32 2.88 -6.20
N LEU A 165 -17.52 3.08 -5.66
CA LEU A 165 -18.43 4.16 -6.08
C LEU A 165 -17.83 5.55 -5.84
N VAL A 166 -17.23 5.79 -4.68
CA VAL A 166 -16.56 7.08 -4.39
C VAL A 166 -15.43 7.35 -5.36
N LEU A 167 -14.59 6.34 -5.65
CA LEU A 167 -13.50 6.49 -6.62
C LEU A 167 -14.01 6.75 -8.03
N LEU A 168 -15.05 6.05 -8.45
CA LEU A 168 -15.64 6.23 -9.78
C LEU A 168 -16.39 7.57 -9.90
N ALA A 169 -16.95 8.09 -8.82
CA ALA A 169 -17.55 9.43 -8.80
C ALA A 169 -16.50 10.54 -9.03
N VAL A 170 -15.26 10.34 -8.49
CA VAL A 170 -14.15 11.29 -8.68
C VAL A 170 -13.47 11.09 -10.04
N ASN A 171 -13.28 9.84 -10.47
CA ASN A 171 -12.64 9.50 -11.74
C ASN A 171 -13.32 8.28 -12.39
N PRO A 172 -14.33 8.49 -13.23
CA PRO A 172 -15.07 7.40 -13.91
C PRO A 172 -14.16 6.52 -14.79
N LEU A 173 -13.12 7.10 -15.40
CA LEU A 173 -12.20 6.37 -16.26
C LEU A 173 -11.31 5.40 -15.49
N ALA A 174 -11.25 5.50 -14.16
CA ALA A 174 -10.51 4.55 -13.34
C ALA A 174 -11.01 3.11 -13.51
N LEU A 175 -12.30 2.91 -13.84
CA LEU A 175 -12.89 1.60 -14.09
C LEU A 175 -12.11 0.77 -15.12
N PHE A 176 -11.57 1.41 -16.15
CA PHE A 176 -10.85 0.75 -17.25
C PHE A 176 -9.35 0.57 -16.96
N THR A 177 -8.87 1.00 -15.81
CA THR A 177 -7.46 0.83 -15.45
C THR A 177 -7.19 -0.53 -14.79
N ALA A 178 -6.10 -1.18 -15.20
CA ALA A 178 -5.64 -2.43 -14.58
C ALA A 178 -5.59 -2.34 -13.05
N GLY A 179 -5.08 -1.22 -12.56
CA GLY A 179 -4.94 -0.99 -11.14
C GLY A 179 -6.26 -0.99 -10.37
N PHE A 180 -7.33 -0.36 -10.89
CA PHE A 180 -8.65 -0.39 -10.27
C PHE A 180 -9.22 -1.81 -10.28
N GLN A 181 -9.26 -2.44 -11.45
CA GLN A 181 -9.87 -3.76 -11.64
C GLN A 181 -9.19 -4.82 -10.76
N MET A 182 -7.86 -4.91 -10.80
CA MET A 182 -7.12 -5.89 -9.99
C MET A 182 -7.26 -5.64 -8.49
N SER A 183 -7.20 -4.38 -8.04
CA SER A 183 -7.32 -4.05 -6.62
C SER A 183 -8.69 -4.38 -6.05
N PHE A 184 -9.76 -3.99 -6.75
CA PHE A 184 -11.12 -4.25 -6.28
C PHE A 184 -11.50 -5.73 -6.40
N ALA A 185 -11.07 -6.42 -7.46
CA ALA A 185 -11.29 -7.86 -7.60
C ALA A 185 -10.61 -8.65 -6.46
N ALA A 186 -9.32 -8.38 -6.19
CA ALA A 186 -8.61 -9.03 -5.10
C ALA A 186 -9.25 -8.74 -3.73
N THR A 187 -9.56 -7.46 -3.46
CA THR A 187 -10.15 -7.07 -2.17
C THR A 187 -11.52 -7.68 -1.98
N ALA A 188 -12.39 -7.65 -2.99
CA ALA A 188 -13.73 -8.26 -2.92
C ALA A 188 -13.64 -9.76 -2.68
N ALA A 189 -12.79 -10.47 -3.42
CA ALA A 189 -12.60 -11.91 -3.25
C ALA A 189 -12.09 -12.29 -1.84
N LEU A 190 -11.16 -11.53 -1.30
CA LEU A 190 -10.66 -11.71 0.06
C LEU A 190 -11.73 -11.42 1.11
N VAL A 191 -12.51 -10.34 0.94
CA VAL A 191 -13.59 -9.99 1.88
C VAL A 191 -14.69 -11.06 1.87
N ILE A 192 -15.11 -11.56 0.70
CA ILE A 192 -16.05 -12.69 0.59
C ILE A 192 -15.55 -13.90 1.38
N ARG A 193 -14.25 -14.22 1.24
CA ARG A 193 -13.65 -15.32 1.98
C ARG A 193 -13.71 -15.10 3.50
N PHE A 194 -13.39 -13.88 3.95
CA PHE A 194 -13.40 -13.54 5.37
C PHE A 194 -14.82 -13.52 5.95
N GLU A 195 -15.79 -12.93 5.26
CA GLU A 195 -17.20 -12.91 5.68
C GLU A 195 -17.77 -14.32 5.84
N ASN A 196 -17.50 -15.21 4.88
CA ASN A 196 -18.01 -16.57 4.90
C ASN A 196 -17.30 -17.51 5.90
N TYR A 197 -16.11 -17.14 6.38
CA TYR A 197 -15.30 -18.04 7.22
C TYR A 197 -15.08 -17.54 8.66
N ALA A 198 -15.82 -16.53 9.08
CA ALA A 198 -15.66 -15.93 10.42
C ALA A 198 -15.94 -16.90 11.60
N GLY A 199 -16.46 -18.11 11.34
CA GLY A 199 -16.82 -19.13 12.35
C GLY A 199 -16.08 -20.46 12.26
N GLY A 200 -15.07 -20.61 11.44
CA GLY A 200 -14.36 -21.88 11.28
C GLY A 200 -13.57 -22.34 12.52
N PRO A 201 -13.35 -23.65 12.68
CA PRO A 201 -12.65 -24.20 13.85
C PRO A 201 -11.25 -23.60 13.97
N ARG A 202 -10.94 -23.04 15.14
CA ARG A 202 -9.64 -22.46 15.49
C ARG A 202 -8.63 -23.53 15.90
N SER A 203 -8.79 -24.77 15.43
CA SER A 203 -7.90 -25.90 15.73
C SER A 203 -6.56 -25.76 14.99
N GLY A 204 -5.49 -26.13 15.64
CA GLY A 204 -4.14 -26.17 15.08
C GLY A 204 -3.16 -25.11 15.61
N TRP A 205 -1.88 -25.36 15.38
CA TRP A 205 -0.79 -24.50 15.80
C TRP A 205 -0.87 -23.13 15.11
N ARG A 206 -0.66 -22.04 15.86
CA ARG A 206 -0.83 -20.65 15.40
C ARG A 206 -0.04 -20.35 14.12
N LEU A 207 1.20 -20.84 14.02
CA LEU A 207 2.06 -20.61 12.86
C LEU A 207 1.53 -21.33 11.61
N TRP A 208 1.04 -22.57 11.76
CA TRP A 208 0.45 -23.32 10.66
C TRP A 208 -0.83 -22.66 10.13
N ARG A 209 -1.68 -22.14 11.02
CA ARG A 209 -2.88 -21.38 10.62
C ARG A 209 -2.52 -20.12 9.86
N TRP A 210 -1.56 -19.35 10.37
CA TRP A 210 -1.08 -18.15 9.70
C TRP A 210 -0.55 -18.47 8.30
N PHE A 211 0.27 -19.50 8.16
CA PHE A 211 0.80 -19.95 6.88
C PHE A 211 -0.31 -20.38 5.93
N ARG A 212 -1.25 -21.19 6.40
CA ARG A 212 -2.41 -21.64 5.62
C ARG A 212 -3.26 -20.46 5.11
N GLU A 213 -3.56 -19.49 5.97
CA GLU A 213 -4.34 -18.30 5.56
C GLU A 213 -3.56 -17.44 4.57
N LEU A 214 -2.23 -17.34 4.69
CA LEU A 214 -1.39 -16.66 3.72
C LEU A 214 -1.43 -17.35 2.34
N VAL A 215 -1.34 -18.68 2.31
CA VAL A 215 -1.47 -19.47 1.06
C VAL A 215 -2.84 -19.24 0.44
N ILE A 216 -3.90 -19.39 1.22
CA ILE A 216 -5.28 -19.23 0.74
C ILE A 216 -5.50 -17.81 0.21
N ALA A 217 -5.06 -16.78 0.94
CA ALA A 217 -5.19 -15.40 0.52
C ALA A 217 -4.41 -15.13 -0.79
N SER A 218 -3.20 -15.66 -0.92
CA SER A 218 -2.38 -15.53 -2.12
C SER A 218 -3.04 -16.19 -3.34
N VAL A 219 -3.59 -17.40 -3.17
CA VAL A 219 -4.30 -18.11 -4.24
C VAL A 219 -5.57 -17.35 -4.66
N ILE A 220 -6.39 -16.94 -3.70
CA ILE A 220 -7.64 -16.20 -3.98
C ILE A 220 -7.33 -14.89 -4.70
N ALA A 221 -6.37 -14.10 -4.21
CA ALA A 221 -6.00 -12.85 -4.83
C ALA A 221 -5.44 -13.06 -6.25
N SER A 222 -4.59 -14.07 -6.45
CA SER A 222 -4.04 -14.42 -7.77
C SER A 222 -5.13 -14.82 -8.74
N LEU A 223 -6.05 -15.69 -8.35
CA LEU A 223 -7.17 -16.12 -9.20
C LEU A 223 -8.11 -14.96 -9.54
N ALA A 224 -8.43 -14.11 -8.56
CA ALA A 224 -9.29 -12.95 -8.76
C ALA A 224 -8.67 -11.90 -9.70
N THR A 225 -7.35 -11.77 -9.71
CA THR A 225 -6.64 -10.81 -10.56
C THR A 225 -6.22 -11.37 -11.91
N LEU A 226 -6.20 -12.70 -12.07
CA LEU A 226 -5.72 -13.39 -13.25
C LEU A 226 -6.34 -12.90 -14.57
N PRO A 227 -7.67 -12.75 -14.73
CA PRO A 227 -8.27 -12.29 -15.97
C PRO A 227 -7.82 -10.88 -16.34
N PHE A 228 -7.69 -10.00 -15.37
CA PHE A 228 -7.22 -8.63 -15.59
C PHE A 228 -5.74 -8.56 -15.90
N THR A 229 -4.93 -9.42 -15.26
CA THR A 229 -3.48 -9.52 -15.54
C THR A 229 -3.26 -10.02 -16.97
N ALA A 230 -3.98 -11.05 -17.37
CA ALA A 230 -3.92 -11.56 -18.73
C ALA A 230 -4.35 -10.52 -19.77
N GLN A 231 -5.44 -9.79 -19.50
CA GLN A 231 -5.98 -8.76 -20.41
C GLN A 231 -5.07 -7.54 -20.56
N HIS A 232 -4.54 -7.02 -19.45
CA HIS A 232 -3.79 -5.75 -19.46
C HIS A 232 -2.30 -5.93 -19.74
N PHE A 233 -1.72 -7.07 -19.36
CA PHE A 233 -0.26 -7.28 -19.42
C PHE A 233 0.14 -8.44 -20.31
N GLY A 234 -0.82 -9.24 -20.80
CA GLY A 234 -0.53 -10.43 -21.63
C GLY A 234 0.32 -11.47 -20.88
N LEU A 235 0.33 -11.42 -19.55
CA LEU A 235 1.24 -12.23 -18.72
C LEU A 235 0.44 -13.02 -17.68
N VAL A 236 0.77 -14.30 -17.57
CA VAL A 236 0.33 -15.16 -16.47
C VAL A 236 1.55 -15.61 -15.69
N THR A 237 1.57 -15.36 -14.39
CA THR A 237 2.71 -15.68 -13.52
C THR A 237 2.37 -16.87 -12.60
N PRO A 238 2.59 -18.12 -13.04
CA PRO A 238 2.22 -19.31 -12.25
C PRO A 238 2.97 -19.37 -10.92
N TRP A 239 4.17 -18.85 -10.87
CA TRP A 239 5.00 -18.78 -9.67
C TRP A 239 4.63 -17.64 -8.70
N GLY A 240 3.69 -16.77 -9.08
CA GLY A 240 3.31 -15.60 -8.27
C GLY A 240 2.81 -15.96 -6.87
N VAL A 241 2.11 -17.10 -6.71
CA VAL A 241 1.67 -17.58 -5.38
C VAL A 241 2.87 -17.92 -4.50
N VAL A 242 3.84 -18.67 -5.04
CA VAL A 242 5.05 -19.05 -4.29
C VAL A 242 5.90 -17.82 -3.95
N ALA A 243 6.08 -16.93 -4.92
CA ALA A 243 6.81 -15.69 -4.71
C ALA A 243 6.14 -14.81 -3.64
N ASN A 244 4.81 -14.74 -3.61
CA ASN A 244 4.04 -14.01 -2.59
C ASN A 244 4.19 -14.61 -1.18
N LEU A 245 4.32 -15.93 -1.06
CA LEU A 245 4.55 -16.58 0.24
C LEU A 245 5.87 -16.15 0.90
N ILE A 246 6.84 -15.75 0.11
CA ILE A 246 8.13 -15.23 0.58
C ILE A 246 8.11 -13.70 0.60
N GLY A 247 7.70 -13.08 -0.49
CA GLY A 247 7.77 -11.64 -0.70
C GLY A 247 6.89 -10.84 0.26
N ILE A 248 5.65 -11.30 0.52
CA ILE A 248 4.73 -10.59 1.42
C ILE A 248 5.24 -10.58 2.87
N PRO A 249 5.62 -11.73 3.50
CA PRO A 249 6.19 -11.69 4.84
C PRO A 249 7.50 -10.92 4.94
N LEU A 250 8.39 -11.09 3.96
CA LEU A 250 9.67 -10.36 3.94
C LEU A 250 9.45 -8.86 3.89
N THR A 251 8.59 -8.41 2.98
CA THR A 251 8.26 -6.99 2.86
C THR A 251 7.52 -6.47 4.09
N GLY A 252 6.55 -7.23 4.60
CA GLY A 252 5.68 -6.80 5.69
C GLY A 252 6.34 -6.81 7.06
N LEU A 253 7.16 -7.83 7.36
CA LEU A 253 7.73 -8.01 8.70
C LEU A 253 9.13 -7.40 8.85
N TRP A 254 9.87 -7.24 7.75
CA TRP A 254 11.27 -6.78 7.79
C TRP A 254 11.47 -5.48 7.04
N ILE A 255 11.20 -5.46 5.73
CA ILE A 255 11.57 -4.32 4.88
C ILE A 255 10.78 -3.07 5.25
N MET A 256 9.45 -3.18 5.37
CA MET A 256 8.60 -2.01 5.69
C MET A 256 8.83 -1.46 7.10
N PRO A 257 8.87 -2.26 8.17
CA PRO A 257 9.17 -1.72 9.50
C PRO A 257 10.55 -1.05 9.56
N ALA A 258 11.60 -1.70 9.01
CA ALA A 258 12.93 -1.12 8.96
C ALA A 258 12.96 0.17 8.13
N GLY A 259 12.35 0.16 6.95
CA GLY A 259 12.28 1.32 6.07
C GLY A 259 11.51 2.49 6.68
N LEU A 260 10.38 2.22 7.35
CA LEU A 260 9.62 3.27 8.04
C LEU A 260 10.38 3.88 9.22
N THR A 261 11.19 3.10 9.94
CA THR A 261 12.09 3.67 10.99
C THR A 261 13.15 4.58 10.37
N VAL A 262 13.76 4.19 9.25
CA VAL A 262 14.71 5.02 8.53
C VAL A 262 14.05 6.31 8.04
N LEU A 263 12.85 6.23 7.45
CA LEU A 263 12.11 7.43 7.03
C LEU A 263 11.78 8.33 8.22
N ALA A 264 11.36 7.77 9.35
CA ALA A 264 11.06 8.54 10.56
C ALA A 264 12.30 9.27 11.11
N THR A 265 13.45 8.62 11.14
CA THR A 265 14.70 9.26 11.56
C THR A 265 15.14 10.36 10.60
N GLN A 266 14.91 10.20 9.31
CA GLN A 266 15.22 11.23 8.30
C GLN A 266 14.25 12.42 8.31
N LEU A 267 13.06 12.29 8.91
CA LEU A 267 12.12 13.40 9.10
C LEU A 267 12.51 14.30 10.28
N LEU A 268 13.34 13.80 11.19
CA LEU A 268 13.88 14.61 12.27
C LEU A 268 14.97 15.53 11.70
N PRO A 269 14.92 16.85 11.99
CA PRO A 269 16.00 17.75 11.61
C PRO A 269 17.27 17.34 12.37
N VAL A 270 18.32 17.06 11.66
CA VAL A 270 19.69 16.95 12.22
C VAL A 270 20.26 18.34 12.32
#